data_5b8bd4e08e8ff4e9459d63bbf6b9f5bf
#
_entry.id   5b8bd4e08e8ff4e9459d63bbf6b9f5bf
#
_cell.length_a   1.000
_cell.length_b   1.000
_cell.length_c   1.000
_cell.angle_alpha   90.00
_cell.angle_beta   90.00
_cell.angle_gamma   90.00
#
_symmetry.space_group_name_H-M   'P 1'
#
loop_
_entity.id
_entity.type
_entity.pdbx_description
1 polymer ?
#
loop_
_entity_poly.entity_id
_entity_poly.type
_entity_poly.pdbx_seq_one_letter_code
_entity_poly.pdbx_strand_id
1 'polypeptide(L)'
;MLHKNKSFLRTFVRIFALVLVLSMMLVGCEEESPKKDFPAVNQNPSGNNNNSNNNSNNSNNNSNNNSNNNSNNNNNSANSNSSGKKRVAITYDDGPHNVTTVNIVDELSKYGFHATFFVVGNRIDGTAYSGAKGLKYAASKGNEIAIHGYTHKQDEDHYYDTCSPETFRSELGDTKSAILSQVPNANIKLMRPIGGRITSERITNCGYAVIMWSVDSNDWRYKSAGAEGVETIVDNVMSQVQNGSIILMHDIYENTYLATKEILKQLNAQGYEVVTVSELLGNPQSGVKYSKAS
;
A
#
# COMPACT_ATOMS: atom_id res chain seq x y z
N MET A 1 -9.61 -63.13 -28.52
CA MET A 1 -9.96 -62.03 -27.58
C MET A 1 -9.05 -61.88 -26.35
N LEU A 2 -7.88 -62.53 -26.30
CA LEU A 2 -7.02 -62.46 -25.09
C LEU A 2 -5.80 -61.52 -25.19
N HIS A 3 -5.59 -60.84 -26.30
CA HIS A 3 -4.39 -59.98 -26.46
C HIS A 3 -4.59 -58.49 -26.09
N LYS A 4 -5.84 -58.01 -25.98
CA LYS A 4 -6.12 -56.62 -25.61
C LYS A 4 -6.06 -56.34 -24.10
N ASN A 5 -6.21 -57.36 -23.24
CA ASN A 5 -6.20 -57.15 -21.76
C ASN A 5 -4.81 -57.01 -21.12
N LYS A 6 -3.74 -57.46 -21.81
CA LYS A 6 -2.37 -57.36 -21.24
C LYS A 6 -1.77 -55.96 -21.37
N SER A 7 -2.18 -55.19 -22.38
CA SER A 7 -1.74 -53.81 -22.56
C SER A 7 -2.40 -52.86 -21.53
N PHE A 8 -3.68 -53.05 -21.27
CA PHE A 8 -4.44 -52.24 -20.32
C PHE A 8 -3.96 -52.43 -18.87
N LEU A 9 -3.65 -53.66 -18.50
CA LEU A 9 -3.14 -53.98 -17.16
C LEU A 9 -1.73 -53.42 -16.93
N ARG A 10 -0.87 -53.38 -17.96
CA ARG A 10 0.49 -52.82 -17.86
C ARG A 10 0.48 -51.30 -17.73
N THR A 11 -0.48 -50.63 -18.37
CA THR A 11 -0.66 -49.16 -18.25
C THR A 11 -1.21 -48.79 -16.88
N PHE A 12 -2.15 -49.55 -16.35
CA PHE A 12 -2.74 -49.32 -15.02
C PHE A 12 -1.72 -49.52 -13.89
N VAL A 13 -0.87 -50.57 -13.98
CA VAL A 13 0.21 -50.83 -13.01
C VAL A 13 1.26 -49.72 -13.04
N ARG A 14 1.59 -49.15 -14.20
CA ARG A 14 2.56 -48.04 -14.31
C ARG A 14 2.00 -46.72 -13.74
N ILE A 15 0.72 -46.40 -13.92
CA ILE A 15 0.08 -45.21 -13.35
C ILE A 15 -0.03 -45.35 -11.83
N PHE A 16 -0.37 -46.56 -11.31
CA PHE A 16 -0.47 -46.77 -9.87
C PHE A 16 0.92 -46.72 -9.17
N ALA A 17 1.98 -47.23 -9.82
CA ALA A 17 3.34 -47.10 -9.30
C ALA A 17 3.84 -45.66 -9.30
N LEU A 18 3.47 -44.84 -10.31
CA LEU A 18 3.84 -43.41 -10.36
C LEU A 18 3.14 -42.59 -9.27
N VAL A 19 1.87 -42.89 -8.95
CA VAL A 19 1.13 -42.23 -7.87
C VAL A 19 1.66 -42.60 -6.48
N LEU A 20 2.10 -43.88 -6.30
CA LEU A 20 2.69 -44.32 -5.03
C LEU A 20 4.08 -43.71 -4.77
N VAL A 21 4.89 -43.51 -5.80
CA VAL A 21 6.21 -42.87 -5.67
C VAL A 21 6.05 -41.35 -5.40
N LEU A 22 5.02 -40.72 -5.99
CA LEU A 22 4.73 -39.30 -5.72
C LEU A 22 4.18 -39.06 -4.28
N SER A 23 3.45 -40.05 -3.73
CA SER A 23 2.95 -39.96 -2.35
C SER A 23 4.02 -40.25 -1.30
N MET A 24 5.07 -40.97 -1.63
CA MET A 24 6.21 -41.22 -0.72
C MET A 24 7.23 -40.05 -0.69
N MET A 25 7.22 -39.16 -1.66
CA MET A 25 8.08 -37.96 -1.66
C MET A 25 7.47 -36.79 -0.89
N LEU A 26 6.22 -36.89 -0.38
CA LEU A 26 5.55 -35.86 0.41
C LEU A 26 5.59 -36.12 1.93
N VAL A 27 6.27 -37.19 2.37
CA VAL A 27 6.46 -37.50 3.79
C VAL A 27 7.97 -37.54 4.06
N GLY A 28 8.55 -36.37 4.27
CA GLY A 28 9.93 -36.28 4.71
C GLY A 28 10.55 -34.95 4.41
N CYS A 29 10.30 -33.99 5.28
CA CYS A 29 11.19 -32.93 5.76
C CYS A 29 10.37 -31.97 6.61
N GLU A 30 10.10 -32.33 7.86
CA GLU A 30 9.95 -31.35 8.91
C GLU A 30 11.38 -30.90 9.29
N GLU A 31 11.84 -29.79 8.72
CA GLU A 31 12.99 -29.07 9.27
C GLU A 31 12.50 -28.23 10.44
N GLU A 32 12.87 -28.64 11.65
CA GLU A 32 12.76 -27.82 12.85
C GLU A 32 13.55 -26.52 12.65
N SER A 33 12.85 -25.42 12.64
CA SER A 33 13.45 -24.08 12.69
C SER A 33 14.12 -23.87 14.04
N PRO A 34 15.36 -23.36 14.11
CA PRO A 34 16.02 -23.09 15.39
C PRO A 34 15.29 -21.94 16.11
N LYS A 35 14.83 -22.25 17.31
CA LYS A 35 14.32 -21.24 18.28
C LYS A 35 15.45 -20.30 18.65
N LYS A 36 15.37 -19.04 18.21
CA LYS A 36 16.22 -17.97 18.74
C LYS A 36 15.56 -17.46 20.03
N ASP A 37 16.19 -17.79 21.14
CA ASP A 37 15.88 -17.21 22.45
C ASP A 37 16.28 -15.72 22.44
N PHE A 38 15.29 -14.85 22.67
CA PHE A 38 15.56 -13.45 22.98
C PHE A 38 15.64 -13.30 24.50
N PRO A 39 16.67 -12.62 25.04
CA PRO A 39 16.78 -12.39 26.46
C PRO A 39 15.68 -11.45 26.96
N ALA A 40 15.07 -11.81 28.07
CA ALA A 40 14.07 -11.03 28.78
C ALA A 40 14.63 -9.69 29.24
N VAL A 41 13.96 -8.60 28.90
CA VAL A 41 14.26 -7.26 29.45
C VAL A 41 13.60 -7.18 30.85
N ASN A 42 14.45 -7.00 31.82
CA ASN A 42 14.17 -6.84 33.23
C ASN A 42 13.35 -5.57 33.48
N GLN A 43 12.14 -5.72 34.03
CA GLN A 43 11.38 -4.63 34.62
C GLN A 43 11.82 -4.47 36.07
N ASN A 44 12.20 -3.27 36.45
CA ASN A 44 12.23 -2.93 37.86
C ASN A 44 11.58 -1.55 38.08
N PRO A 45 10.66 -1.45 39.04
CA PRO A 45 9.90 -0.22 39.32
C PRO A 45 10.46 0.53 40.52
N SER A 46 10.04 1.78 40.66
CA SER A 46 10.03 2.60 41.89
C SER A 46 11.10 3.68 42.04
N GLY A 47 10.61 4.87 42.20
CA GLY A 47 11.34 6.01 42.72
C GLY A 47 10.55 7.32 42.65
N ASN A 48 9.55 7.38 43.55
CA ASN A 48 8.82 8.61 43.90
C ASN A 48 9.78 9.63 44.50
N ASN A 49 9.71 10.94 44.09
CA ASN A 49 9.82 12.03 45.04
C ASN A 49 9.34 13.37 44.50
N ASN A 50 8.39 13.90 45.21
CA ASN A 50 7.91 15.28 45.25
C ASN A 50 9.05 16.27 45.51
N ASN A 51 9.02 17.43 44.88
CA ASN A 51 9.05 18.65 45.67
C ASN A 51 8.49 19.88 44.92
N SER A 52 7.59 20.53 45.61
CA SER A 52 6.99 21.86 45.35
C SER A 52 8.01 22.97 45.58
N ASN A 53 7.92 24.07 44.86
CA ASN A 53 7.71 25.42 45.42
C ASN A 53 7.78 26.49 44.33
N ASN A 54 6.66 27.21 44.19
CA ASN A 54 6.39 28.62 44.44
C ASN A 54 7.47 29.65 44.03
N ASN A 55 7.16 30.63 43.20
CA ASN A 55 6.64 31.92 43.60
C ASN A 55 6.63 32.93 42.44
N SER A 56 5.51 33.48 42.17
CA SER A 56 5.03 34.88 42.22
C SER A 56 5.80 36.01 41.49
N ASN A 57 4.98 36.70 40.67
CA ASN A 57 4.85 38.17 40.52
C ASN A 57 5.95 38.93 39.78
N ASN A 58 5.63 39.65 38.73
CA ASN A 58 5.11 40.99 38.87
C ASN A 58 4.80 41.67 37.52
N SER A 59 3.74 42.43 37.53
CA SER A 59 3.27 43.34 36.48
C SER A 59 4.22 44.53 36.28
N ASN A 60 4.26 45.13 35.09
CA ASN A 60 3.79 46.53 34.90
C ASN A 60 4.03 47.07 33.48
N ASN A 61 2.96 47.61 32.95
CA ASN A 61 2.78 48.71 32.02
C ASN A 61 4.00 49.54 31.59
N ASN A 62 4.10 49.88 30.31
CA ASN A 62 3.76 51.27 29.95
C ASN A 62 3.70 51.49 28.43
N SER A 63 2.65 52.27 28.06
CA SER A 63 2.41 52.84 26.74
C SER A 63 3.46 53.93 26.42
N ASN A 64 3.81 54.10 25.15
CA ASN A 64 3.64 55.42 24.51
C ASN A 64 3.92 55.42 23.00
N ASN A 65 3.07 56.14 22.32
CA ASN A 65 3.09 56.55 20.92
C ASN A 65 4.43 57.18 20.47
N ASN A 66 4.82 56.99 19.23
CA ASN A 66 4.96 58.14 18.34
C ASN A 66 4.99 57.76 16.86
N SER A 67 4.17 58.46 16.10
CA SER A 67 4.12 58.47 14.65
C SER A 67 5.37 59.13 14.08
N ASN A 68 5.91 58.59 13.00
CA ASN A 68 6.40 59.44 11.90
C ASN A 68 6.49 58.68 10.58
N ASN A 69 5.82 59.24 9.59
CA ASN A 69 5.89 58.93 8.17
C ASN A 69 7.34 59.02 7.65
N ASN A 70 7.75 58.05 6.86
CA ASN A 70 8.54 58.38 5.68
C ASN A 70 8.31 57.35 4.58
N SER A 71 7.73 57.81 3.48
CA SER A 71 7.57 57.09 2.24
C SER A 71 8.94 56.87 1.58
N ASN A 72 9.32 55.62 1.34
CA ASN A 72 10.23 55.33 0.28
C ASN A 72 9.75 54.07 -0.48
N ASN A 73 9.26 54.34 -1.65
CA ASN A 73 9.00 53.34 -2.70
C ASN A 73 10.28 52.59 -3.04
N ASN A 74 10.35 51.33 -2.68
CA ASN A 74 11.22 50.37 -3.35
C ASN A 74 10.34 49.16 -3.73
N ASN A 75 9.91 49.17 -4.96
CA ASN A 75 9.41 47.96 -5.65
C ASN A 75 10.49 46.91 -5.73
N ASN A 76 10.63 46.11 -4.68
CA ASN A 76 11.21 44.79 -4.77
C ASN A 76 10.02 43.83 -4.79
N SER A 77 9.63 43.44 -6.00
CA SER A 77 8.88 42.21 -6.21
C SER A 77 9.69 41.07 -5.62
N ALA A 78 9.54 40.85 -4.34
CA ALA A 78 9.87 39.58 -3.72
C ALA A 78 8.93 38.55 -4.36
N ASN A 79 9.45 37.91 -5.41
CA ASN A 79 8.92 36.66 -5.91
C ASN A 79 8.98 35.68 -4.73
N SER A 80 7.94 35.66 -3.92
CA SER A 80 7.73 34.63 -2.92
C SER A 80 7.47 33.33 -3.70
N ASN A 81 8.55 32.67 -4.13
CA ASN A 81 8.54 31.26 -4.37
C ASN A 81 8.12 30.61 -3.05
N SER A 82 6.84 30.47 -2.86
CA SER A 82 6.26 29.46 -1.99
C SER A 82 6.61 28.13 -2.65
N SER A 83 7.85 27.68 -2.47
CA SER A 83 8.30 26.34 -2.80
C SER A 83 7.52 25.39 -1.88
N GLY A 84 6.30 25.08 -2.27
CA GLY A 84 5.51 24.02 -1.64
C GLY A 84 6.39 22.78 -1.57
N LYS A 85 6.38 22.10 -0.43
CA LYS A 85 7.09 20.83 -0.24
C LYS A 85 6.74 19.88 -1.40
N LYS A 86 7.73 19.24 -2.00
CA LYS A 86 7.48 18.22 -3.04
C LYS A 86 6.65 17.10 -2.46
N ARG A 87 5.60 16.67 -3.15
CA ARG A 87 4.67 15.63 -2.68
C ARG A 87 4.53 14.51 -3.70
N VAL A 88 4.43 13.28 -3.22
CA VAL A 88 4.17 12.09 -4.03
C VAL A 88 3.19 11.17 -3.29
N ALA A 89 2.48 10.31 -4.02
CA ALA A 89 1.71 9.22 -3.44
C ALA A 89 2.39 7.89 -3.75
N ILE A 90 2.73 7.11 -2.72
CA ILE A 90 3.05 5.69 -2.89
C ILE A 90 1.75 4.92 -2.77
N THR A 91 1.51 4.00 -3.69
CA THR A 91 0.32 3.17 -3.71
C THR A 91 0.69 1.70 -3.78
N TYR A 92 -0.07 0.87 -3.07
CA TYR A 92 0.13 -0.56 -3.01
C TYR A 92 -1.12 -1.29 -3.48
N ASP A 93 -0.96 -2.18 -4.46
CA ASP A 93 -2.01 -3.02 -5.00
C ASP A 93 -1.93 -4.45 -4.42
N ASP A 94 -2.97 -5.23 -4.63
CA ASP A 94 -3.09 -6.68 -4.35
C ASP A 94 -3.19 -7.07 -2.86
N GLY A 95 -2.90 -6.19 -1.92
CA GLY A 95 -3.10 -6.47 -0.50
C GLY A 95 -4.57 -6.67 -0.10
N PRO A 96 -4.82 -6.80 1.19
CA PRO A 96 -3.88 -6.71 2.32
C PRO A 96 -3.12 -8.01 2.59
N HIS A 97 -1.94 -7.90 3.20
CA HIS A 97 -1.16 -9.01 3.74
C HIS A 97 -0.84 -8.80 5.22
N ASN A 98 -0.96 -9.84 6.06
CA ASN A 98 -0.85 -9.68 7.52
C ASN A 98 0.57 -9.39 8.04
N VAL A 99 1.59 -9.55 7.21
CA VAL A 99 3.00 -9.28 7.53
C VAL A 99 3.53 -8.12 6.73
N THR A 100 3.58 -8.23 5.40
CA THR A 100 4.20 -7.20 4.55
C THR A 100 3.47 -5.87 4.58
N THR A 101 2.11 -5.85 4.54
CA THR A 101 1.34 -4.61 4.72
C THR A 101 1.65 -3.95 6.06
N VAL A 102 1.71 -4.74 7.16
CA VAL A 102 2.04 -4.22 8.51
C VAL A 102 3.44 -3.62 8.52
N ASN A 103 4.43 -4.33 8.00
CA ASN A 103 5.82 -3.88 7.94
C ASN A 103 5.97 -2.59 7.12
N ILE A 104 5.28 -2.48 5.98
CA ILE A 104 5.27 -1.27 5.14
C ILE A 104 4.66 -0.08 5.90
N VAL A 105 3.55 -0.29 6.59
CA VAL A 105 2.90 0.75 7.41
C VAL A 105 3.80 1.21 8.56
N ASP A 106 4.55 0.30 9.17
CA ASP A 106 5.54 0.65 10.20
C ASP A 106 6.66 1.52 9.62
N GLU A 107 7.16 1.22 8.41
CA GLU A 107 8.18 2.04 7.76
C GLU A 107 7.65 3.44 7.42
N LEU A 108 6.43 3.56 6.86
CA LEU A 108 5.78 4.84 6.59
C LEU A 108 5.66 5.69 7.87
N SER A 109 5.24 5.04 8.97
CA SER A 109 5.03 5.70 10.26
C SER A 109 6.30 6.32 10.84
N LYS A 110 7.49 5.80 10.54
CA LYS A 110 8.78 6.36 10.99
C LYS A 110 9.03 7.78 10.47
N TYR A 111 8.45 8.11 9.33
CA TYR A 111 8.58 9.43 8.69
C TYR A 111 7.32 10.30 8.84
N GLY A 112 6.26 9.79 9.49
CA GLY A 112 4.96 10.45 9.52
C GLY A 112 4.29 10.49 8.15
N PHE A 113 4.59 9.54 7.28
CA PHE A 113 4.07 9.40 5.92
C PHE A 113 2.84 8.50 5.87
N HIS A 114 1.99 8.72 4.87
CA HIS A 114 0.82 7.89 4.59
C HIS A 114 0.81 7.45 3.13
N ALA A 115 0.25 6.27 2.88
CA ALA A 115 0.10 5.69 1.54
C ALA A 115 -1.36 5.34 1.25
N THR A 116 -1.66 4.95 0.01
CA THR A 116 -2.96 4.44 -0.41
C THR A 116 -2.84 2.97 -0.76
N PHE A 117 -3.68 2.14 -0.16
CA PHE A 117 -3.73 0.69 -0.37
C PHE A 117 -4.97 0.33 -1.19
N PHE A 118 -4.78 -0.14 -2.43
CA PHE A 118 -5.82 -0.66 -3.30
C PHE A 118 -5.97 -2.16 -3.03
N VAL A 119 -6.97 -2.50 -2.22
CA VAL A 119 -7.09 -3.85 -1.67
C VAL A 119 -7.99 -4.75 -2.49
N VAL A 120 -7.67 -6.04 -2.49
CA VAL A 120 -8.44 -7.12 -3.11
C VAL A 120 -9.39 -7.71 -2.08
N GLY A 121 -10.69 -7.75 -2.38
CA GLY A 121 -11.74 -8.08 -1.42
C GLY A 121 -11.60 -9.48 -0.82
N ASN A 122 -11.38 -10.52 -1.65
CA ASN A 122 -11.24 -11.90 -1.18
C ASN A 122 -9.96 -12.16 -0.38
N ARG A 123 -9.01 -11.22 -0.33
CA ARG A 123 -7.85 -11.27 0.56
C ARG A 123 -8.16 -10.73 1.96
N ILE A 124 -9.28 -10.04 2.14
CA ILE A 124 -9.72 -9.53 3.43
C ILE A 124 -10.41 -10.64 4.24
N ASP A 125 -11.38 -11.31 3.62
CA ASP A 125 -12.31 -12.25 4.25
C ASP A 125 -12.25 -13.68 3.71
N GLY A 126 -11.34 -13.96 2.77
CA GLY A 126 -11.18 -15.26 2.13
C GLY A 126 -10.77 -16.36 3.12
N THR A 127 -11.28 -17.58 2.92
CA THR A 127 -10.99 -18.73 3.78
C THR A 127 -9.55 -19.22 3.67
N ALA A 128 -8.93 -19.04 2.50
CA ALA A 128 -7.55 -19.48 2.24
C ALA A 128 -6.50 -18.46 2.70
N TYR A 129 -6.90 -17.21 2.89
CA TYR A 129 -6.01 -16.11 3.21
C TYR A 129 -6.81 -14.95 3.82
N SER A 130 -6.51 -14.59 5.05
CA SER A 130 -7.17 -13.45 5.70
C SER A 130 -6.15 -12.35 5.97
N GLY A 131 -6.21 -11.28 5.20
CA GLY A 131 -5.41 -10.07 5.37
C GLY A 131 -6.07 -9.02 6.30
N ALA A 132 -7.17 -9.35 6.95
CA ALA A 132 -7.96 -8.42 7.76
C ALA A 132 -7.14 -7.68 8.84
N LYS A 133 -6.11 -8.33 9.42
CA LYS A 133 -5.21 -7.67 10.39
C LYS A 133 -4.41 -6.55 9.70
N GLY A 134 -3.84 -6.81 8.53
CA GLY A 134 -3.08 -5.81 7.76
C GLY A 134 -3.96 -4.63 7.36
N LEU A 135 -5.19 -4.89 6.87
CA LEU A 135 -6.15 -3.85 6.52
C LEU A 135 -6.49 -2.93 7.70
N LYS A 136 -6.89 -3.54 8.84
CA LYS A 136 -7.22 -2.76 10.05
C LYS A 136 -6.04 -1.94 10.53
N TYR A 137 -4.84 -2.51 10.47
CA TYR A 137 -3.63 -1.82 10.88
C TYR A 137 -3.33 -0.63 9.97
N ALA A 138 -3.35 -0.81 8.65
CA ALA A 138 -3.15 0.27 7.69
C ALA A 138 -4.13 1.43 7.91
N ALA A 139 -5.42 1.12 8.02
CA ALA A 139 -6.46 2.12 8.28
C ALA A 139 -6.27 2.85 9.63
N SER A 140 -5.90 2.12 10.71
CA SER A 140 -5.67 2.70 12.03
C SER A 140 -4.49 3.66 12.11
N LYS A 141 -3.58 3.56 11.16
CA LYS A 141 -2.40 4.44 11.02
C LYS A 141 -2.61 5.59 10.03
N GLY A 142 -3.86 5.86 9.63
CA GLY A 142 -4.18 6.99 8.76
C GLY A 142 -3.92 6.76 7.26
N ASN A 143 -3.59 5.53 6.86
CA ASN A 143 -3.45 5.23 5.44
C ASN A 143 -4.82 5.16 4.76
N GLU A 144 -4.87 5.53 3.49
CA GLU A 144 -6.07 5.49 2.67
C GLU A 144 -6.31 4.08 2.14
N ILE A 145 -7.57 3.62 2.23
CA ILE A 145 -8.01 2.32 1.72
C ILE A 145 -8.88 2.53 0.50
N ALA A 146 -8.58 1.79 -0.57
CA ALA A 146 -9.24 1.90 -1.87
C ALA A 146 -9.53 0.51 -2.47
N ILE A 147 -10.29 0.46 -3.55
CA ILE A 147 -10.77 -0.78 -4.20
C ILE A 147 -9.82 -1.22 -5.31
N HIS A 148 -9.42 -2.53 -5.31
CA HIS A 148 -8.71 -3.17 -6.44
C HIS A 148 -9.46 -4.36 -7.06
N GLY A 149 -10.75 -4.50 -6.76
CA GLY A 149 -11.57 -5.64 -7.15
C GLY A 149 -11.64 -6.71 -6.08
N TYR A 150 -12.57 -7.66 -6.26
CA TYR A 150 -12.82 -8.69 -5.26
C TYR A 150 -12.00 -9.95 -5.52
N THR A 151 -12.04 -10.45 -6.76
CA THR A 151 -11.41 -11.74 -7.09
C THR A 151 -9.95 -11.61 -7.57
N HIS A 152 -9.60 -10.46 -8.13
CA HIS A 152 -8.33 -10.21 -8.82
C HIS A 152 -8.00 -11.22 -9.93
N LYS A 153 -9.01 -11.76 -10.59
CA LYS A 153 -8.82 -12.63 -11.75
C LYS A 153 -8.38 -11.82 -12.96
N GLN A 154 -7.38 -12.33 -13.66
CA GLN A 154 -6.79 -11.68 -14.84
C GLN A 154 -7.17 -12.46 -16.11
N ASP A 155 -8.46 -12.48 -16.42
CA ASP A 155 -9.04 -13.10 -17.61
C ASP A 155 -10.10 -12.20 -18.24
N GLU A 156 -10.56 -12.53 -19.43
CA GLU A 156 -11.51 -11.68 -20.19
C GLU A 156 -12.87 -11.51 -19.52
N ASP A 157 -13.24 -12.43 -18.62
CA ASP A 157 -14.49 -12.34 -17.85
C ASP A 157 -14.40 -11.44 -16.62
N HIS A 158 -13.19 -10.97 -16.25
CA HIS A 158 -12.94 -10.17 -15.04
C HIS A 158 -12.20 -8.86 -15.29
N TYR A 159 -11.50 -8.66 -16.41
CA TYR A 159 -10.94 -7.35 -16.73
C TYR A 159 -12.04 -6.31 -16.95
N TYR A 160 -11.85 -5.09 -16.43
CA TYR A 160 -12.88 -4.05 -16.45
C TYR A 160 -13.06 -3.34 -17.80
N ASP A 161 -12.46 -3.83 -18.86
CA ASP A 161 -12.72 -3.42 -20.24
C ASP A 161 -13.52 -4.49 -21.02
N THR A 162 -13.56 -5.74 -20.55
CA THR A 162 -14.19 -6.88 -21.25
C THR A 162 -15.30 -7.57 -20.48
N CYS A 163 -15.22 -7.65 -19.15
CA CYS A 163 -16.19 -8.39 -18.31
C CYS A 163 -17.63 -7.86 -18.47
N SER A 164 -18.61 -8.63 -17.99
CA SER A 164 -20.01 -8.17 -17.97
C SER A 164 -20.23 -6.97 -17.03
N PRO A 165 -21.27 -6.15 -17.24
CA PRO A 165 -21.63 -5.10 -16.28
C PRO A 165 -21.94 -5.63 -14.88
N GLU A 166 -22.49 -6.84 -14.77
CA GLU A 166 -22.79 -7.52 -13.51
C GLU A 166 -21.52 -7.86 -12.77
N THR A 167 -20.54 -8.50 -13.45
CA THR A 167 -19.21 -8.82 -12.88
C THR A 167 -18.53 -7.54 -12.40
N PHE A 168 -18.52 -6.46 -13.21
CA PHE A 168 -17.91 -5.20 -12.82
C PHE A 168 -18.52 -4.63 -11.53
N ARG A 169 -19.85 -4.61 -11.42
CA ARG A 169 -20.54 -4.11 -10.21
C ARG A 169 -20.25 -4.97 -8.99
N SER A 170 -20.25 -6.30 -9.16
CA SER A 170 -19.95 -7.25 -8.09
C SER A 170 -18.51 -7.08 -7.59
N GLU A 171 -17.52 -7.03 -8.48
CA GLU A 171 -16.11 -6.82 -8.13
C GLU A 171 -15.92 -5.56 -7.24
N LEU A 172 -16.58 -4.45 -7.57
CA LEU A 172 -16.48 -3.23 -6.77
C LEU A 172 -17.31 -3.31 -5.48
N GLY A 173 -18.56 -3.79 -5.55
CA GLY A 173 -19.51 -3.84 -4.44
C GLY A 173 -19.07 -4.81 -3.34
N ASP A 174 -18.64 -6.01 -3.72
CA ASP A 174 -18.19 -7.04 -2.79
C ASP A 174 -16.88 -6.63 -2.11
N THR A 175 -15.95 -5.99 -2.84
CA THR A 175 -14.74 -5.42 -2.23
C THR A 175 -15.08 -4.35 -1.21
N LYS A 176 -15.97 -3.42 -1.56
CA LYS A 176 -16.43 -2.38 -0.62
C LYS A 176 -17.03 -3.01 0.63
N SER A 177 -17.86 -4.02 0.47
CA SER A 177 -18.52 -4.74 1.59
C SER A 177 -17.49 -5.42 2.49
N ALA A 178 -16.49 -6.10 1.90
CA ALA A 178 -15.39 -6.72 2.63
C ALA A 178 -14.57 -5.69 3.42
N ILE A 179 -14.23 -4.53 2.82
CA ILE A 179 -13.53 -3.45 3.53
C ILE A 179 -14.37 -2.94 4.72
N LEU A 180 -15.65 -2.62 4.49
CA LEU A 180 -16.52 -2.04 5.53
C LEU A 180 -16.83 -3.02 6.66
N SER A 181 -16.79 -4.34 6.41
CA SER A 181 -16.93 -5.36 7.45
C SER A 181 -15.80 -5.29 8.49
N GLN A 182 -14.60 -4.85 8.10
CA GLN A 182 -13.42 -4.77 8.95
C GLN A 182 -13.11 -3.35 9.42
N VAL A 183 -13.43 -2.35 8.61
CA VAL A 183 -13.21 -0.92 8.85
C VAL A 183 -14.51 -0.15 8.54
N PRO A 184 -15.50 -0.19 9.44
CA PRO A 184 -16.86 0.33 9.19
C PRO A 184 -16.92 1.81 8.78
N ASN A 185 -15.96 2.61 9.19
CA ASN A 185 -15.90 4.05 8.93
C ASN A 185 -14.94 4.40 7.77
N ALA A 186 -14.48 3.42 6.97
CA ALA A 186 -13.60 3.68 5.84
C ALA A 186 -14.30 4.58 4.80
N ASN A 187 -13.62 5.67 4.41
CA ASN A 187 -14.10 6.58 3.38
C ASN A 187 -13.57 6.15 2.00
N ILE A 188 -14.27 5.23 1.35
CA ILE A 188 -13.84 4.59 0.10
C ILE A 188 -14.27 5.45 -1.09
N LYS A 189 -13.36 6.21 -1.67
CA LYS A 189 -13.61 7.11 -2.81
C LYS A 189 -12.85 6.71 -4.08
N LEU A 190 -11.85 5.87 -3.97
CA LEU A 190 -10.91 5.55 -5.03
C LEU A 190 -11.03 4.09 -5.44
N MET A 191 -10.77 3.83 -6.72
CA MET A 191 -10.55 2.48 -7.25
C MET A 191 -9.39 2.47 -8.23
N ARG A 192 -8.73 1.32 -8.35
CA ARG A 192 -7.77 1.03 -9.43
C ARG A 192 -8.22 -0.24 -10.15
N PRO A 193 -8.34 -0.21 -11.49
CA PRO A 193 -8.73 -1.39 -12.23
C PRO A 193 -7.60 -2.43 -12.29
N ILE A 194 -7.97 -3.70 -12.23
CA ILE A 194 -7.04 -4.84 -12.36
C ILE A 194 -6.28 -4.71 -13.67
N GLY A 195 -4.92 -4.75 -13.61
CA GLY A 195 -4.05 -4.59 -14.77
C GLY A 195 -4.18 -3.23 -15.49
N GLY A 196 -4.80 -2.24 -14.89
CA GLY A 196 -5.05 -0.91 -15.49
C GLY A 196 -6.12 -0.92 -16.60
N ARG A 197 -6.87 -2.00 -16.80
CA ARG A 197 -7.81 -2.19 -17.91
C ARG A 197 -9.23 -1.74 -17.53
N ILE A 198 -9.73 -0.68 -18.17
CA ILE A 198 -11.08 -0.15 -17.95
C ILE A 198 -11.51 0.72 -19.13
N THR A 199 -12.80 0.67 -19.52
CA THR A 199 -13.37 1.52 -20.57
C THR A 199 -13.70 2.92 -20.06
N SER A 200 -13.77 3.90 -20.98
CA SER A 200 -14.18 5.28 -20.66
C SER A 200 -15.58 5.35 -20.06
N GLU A 201 -16.50 4.53 -20.56
CA GLU A 201 -17.86 4.43 -20.04
C GLU A 201 -17.87 3.98 -18.57
N ARG A 202 -17.10 2.95 -18.22
CA ARG A 202 -16.99 2.45 -16.85
C ARG A 202 -16.29 3.44 -15.92
N ILE A 203 -15.30 4.16 -16.41
CA ILE A 203 -14.70 5.26 -15.63
C ILE A 203 -15.78 6.25 -15.19
N THR A 204 -16.59 6.73 -16.14
CA THR A 204 -17.63 7.73 -15.87
C THR A 204 -18.69 7.22 -14.89
N ASN A 205 -19.02 5.92 -14.92
CA ASN A 205 -20.17 5.35 -14.22
C ASN A 205 -19.82 4.49 -13.00
N CYS A 206 -18.52 4.31 -12.64
CA CYS A 206 -18.14 3.42 -11.55
C CYS A 206 -18.46 3.96 -10.15
N GLY A 207 -18.72 5.25 -10.00
CA GLY A 207 -18.97 5.87 -8.69
C GLY A 207 -17.71 6.20 -7.87
N TYR A 208 -16.52 6.01 -8.42
CA TYR A 208 -15.21 6.25 -7.80
C TYR A 208 -14.32 7.13 -8.68
N ALA A 209 -13.31 7.77 -8.09
CA ALA A 209 -12.19 8.28 -8.85
C ALA A 209 -11.28 7.09 -9.27
N VAL A 210 -10.92 7.04 -10.54
CA VAL A 210 -10.10 5.96 -11.11
C VAL A 210 -8.64 6.36 -11.10
N ILE A 211 -7.83 5.63 -10.35
CA ILE A 211 -6.43 5.98 -10.09
C ILE A 211 -5.49 5.02 -10.85
N MET A 212 -4.72 5.59 -11.75
CA MET A 212 -3.61 4.93 -12.43
C MET A 212 -2.29 5.33 -11.74
N TRP A 213 -1.18 5.25 -12.44
CA TRP A 213 0.15 5.61 -11.95
C TRP A 213 0.97 6.35 -13.00
N SER A 214 1.97 7.07 -12.58
CA SER A 214 2.98 7.73 -13.42
C SER A 214 4.37 7.11 -13.24
N VAL A 215 4.56 6.30 -12.20
CA VAL A 215 5.80 5.57 -11.93
C VAL A 215 5.45 4.12 -11.62
N ASP A 216 6.04 3.18 -12.37
CA ASP A 216 5.88 1.74 -12.14
C ASP A 216 7.18 1.19 -11.54
N SER A 217 7.09 0.64 -10.33
CA SER A 217 8.24 0.01 -9.66
C SER A 217 8.67 -1.30 -10.33
N ASN A 218 7.76 -1.95 -11.07
CA ASN A 218 7.91 -3.31 -11.60
C ASN A 218 8.26 -4.37 -10.53
N ASP A 219 7.94 -4.14 -9.27
CA ASP A 219 8.30 -4.99 -8.11
C ASP A 219 7.83 -6.44 -8.25
N TRP A 220 6.68 -6.67 -8.86
CA TRP A 220 6.15 -7.99 -9.14
C TRP A 220 7.07 -8.87 -10.01
N ARG A 221 7.89 -8.25 -10.87
CA ARG A 221 8.89 -8.95 -11.69
C ARG A 221 10.08 -9.41 -10.87
N TYR A 222 10.42 -8.65 -9.81
CA TYR A 222 11.61 -8.87 -8.98
C TYR A 222 11.29 -9.46 -7.60
N LYS A 223 10.07 -9.95 -7.40
CA LYS A 223 9.56 -10.47 -6.11
C LYS A 223 10.42 -11.56 -5.46
N SER A 224 11.21 -12.30 -6.26
CA SER A 224 12.05 -13.40 -5.81
C SER A 224 13.53 -13.23 -6.21
N ALA A 225 13.95 -12.04 -6.63
CA ALA A 225 15.30 -11.79 -7.15
C ALA A 225 16.32 -11.38 -6.06
N GLY A 226 16.01 -11.60 -4.77
CA GLY A 226 16.92 -11.26 -3.66
C GLY A 226 17.29 -9.77 -3.60
N ALA A 227 18.50 -9.47 -3.12
CA ALA A 227 18.97 -8.11 -2.91
C ALA A 227 19.07 -7.30 -4.22
N GLU A 228 19.53 -7.91 -5.31
CA GLU A 228 19.58 -7.26 -6.62
C GLU A 228 18.20 -6.83 -7.13
N GLY A 229 17.17 -7.66 -6.85
CA GLY A 229 15.79 -7.28 -7.16
C GLY A 229 15.31 -6.09 -6.34
N VAL A 230 15.71 -5.98 -5.08
CA VAL A 230 15.38 -4.83 -4.24
C VAL A 230 16.02 -3.55 -4.79
N GLU A 231 17.31 -3.58 -5.15
CA GLU A 231 18.00 -2.44 -5.77
C GLU A 231 17.31 -2.01 -7.08
N THR A 232 16.96 -2.97 -7.94
CA THR A 232 16.26 -2.68 -9.20
C THR A 232 14.90 -2.01 -8.98
N ILE A 233 14.13 -2.44 -7.97
CA ILE A 233 12.85 -1.81 -7.61
C ILE A 233 13.08 -0.36 -7.15
N VAL A 234 14.09 -0.11 -6.32
CA VAL A 234 14.45 1.23 -5.86
C VAL A 234 14.82 2.12 -7.04
N ASP A 235 15.68 1.64 -7.93
CA ASP A 235 16.15 2.39 -9.12
C ASP A 235 15.00 2.71 -10.07
N ASN A 236 14.09 1.75 -10.31
CA ASN A 236 12.90 1.98 -11.13
C ASN A 236 12.04 3.13 -10.60
N VAL A 237 11.90 3.25 -9.29
CA VAL A 237 11.13 4.33 -8.67
C VAL A 237 11.94 5.64 -8.68
N MET A 238 13.17 5.61 -8.15
CA MET A 238 13.92 6.84 -7.88
C MET A 238 14.41 7.54 -9.13
N SER A 239 14.60 6.83 -10.25
CA SER A 239 14.96 7.44 -11.53
C SER A 239 13.81 8.16 -12.24
N GLN A 240 12.55 7.90 -11.86
CA GLN A 240 11.36 8.43 -12.53
C GLN A 240 10.52 9.37 -11.67
N VAL A 241 10.67 9.30 -10.34
CA VAL A 241 9.83 10.04 -9.41
C VAL A 241 9.99 11.55 -9.54
N GLN A 242 8.87 12.26 -9.58
CA GLN A 242 8.77 13.71 -9.66
C GLN A 242 7.69 14.22 -8.71
N ASN A 243 7.68 15.53 -8.44
CA ASN A 243 6.59 16.13 -7.69
C ASN A 243 5.25 15.82 -8.37
N GLY A 244 4.27 15.33 -7.60
CA GLY A 244 2.96 14.92 -8.10
C GLY A 244 2.88 13.48 -8.60
N SER A 245 3.97 12.71 -8.57
CA SER A 245 3.94 11.29 -9.00
C SER A 245 3.04 10.43 -8.13
N ILE A 246 2.34 9.49 -8.78
CA ILE A 246 1.66 8.35 -8.17
C ILE A 246 2.48 7.10 -8.53
N ILE A 247 2.98 6.41 -7.52
CA ILE A 247 3.90 5.27 -7.65
C ILE A 247 3.13 3.98 -7.42
N LEU A 248 3.23 3.02 -8.36
CA LEU A 248 2.65 1.68 -8.25
C LEU A 248 3.65 0.71 -7.63
N MET A 249 3.21 0.02 -6.58
CA MET A 249 3.89 -1.10 -5.92
C MET A 249 2.84 -2.13 -5.47
N HIS A 250 3.26 -3.27 -4.88
CA HIS A 250 2.37 -4.34 -4.41
C HIS A 250 2.78 -4.81 -3.01
N ASP A 251 1.93 -4.64 -2.00
CA ASP A 251 2.26 -4.90 -0.57
C ASP A 251 2.21 -6.37 -0.15
N ILE A 252 2.28 -7.28 -1.12
CA ILE A 252 2.25 -8.73 -0.91
C ILE A 252 3.61 -9.40 -1.05
N TYR A 253 4.67 -8.64 -1.43
CA TYR A 253 6.01 -9.18 -1.65
C TYR A 253 7.02 -8.66 -0.63
N GLU A 254 7.91 -9.53 -0.16
CA GLU A 254 8.99 -9.15 0.76
C GLU A 254 9.97 -8.15 0.12
N ASN A 255 10.34 -8.35 -1.15
CA ASN A 255 11.23 -7.42 -1.85
C ASN A 255 10.61 -6.02 -1.99
N THR A 256 9.29 -5.91 -2.12
CA THR A 256 8.58 -4.61 -2.11
C THR A 256 8.72 -3.93 -0.75
N TYR A 257 8.54 -4.67 0.35
CA TYR A 257 8.76 -4.12 1.68
C TYR A 257 10.19 -3.63 1.87
N LEU A 258 11.19 -4.43 1.48
CA LEU A 258 12.59 -4.06 1.59
C LEU A 258 12.93 -2.83 0.73
N ALA A 259 12.42 -2.76 -0.50
CA ALA A 259 12.57 -1.61 -1.38
C ALA A 259 11.89 -0.36 -0.81
N THR A 260 10.69 -0.50 -0.23
CA THR A 260 9.97 0.61 0.42
C THR A 260 10.83 1.32 1.46
N LYS A 261 11.58 0.59 2.28
CA LYS A 261 12.48 1.18 3.29
C LYS A 261 13.48 2.15 2.67
N GLU A 262 14.14 1.74 1.58
CA GLU A 262 15.16 2.55 0.92
C GLU A 262 14.52 3.70 0.12
N ILE A 263 13.38 3.46 -0.56
CA ILE A 263 12.63 4.48 -1.27
C ILE A 263 12.19 5.60 -0.31
N LEU A 264 11.59 5.26 0.84
CA LEU A 264 11.15 6.25 1.83
C LEU A 264 12.32 7.08 2.37
N LYS A 265 13.45 6.44 2.65
CA LYS A 265 14.68 7.12 3.09
C LYS A 265 15.17 8.11 2.04
N GLN A 266 15.23 7.71 0.76
CA GLN A 266 15.70 8.58 -0.32
C GLN A 266 14.70 9.71 -0.62
N LEU A 267 13.41 9.46 -0.64
CA LEU A 267 12.38 10.48 -0.80
C LEU A 267 12.46 11.53 0.30
N ASN A 268 12.56 11.09 1.56
CA ASN A 268 12.71 12.00 2.70
C ASN A 268 13.99 12.84 2.60
N ALA A 269 15.12 12.24 2.23
CA ALA A 269 16.40 12.95 2.04
C ALA A 269 16.34 13.99 0.91
N GLN A 270 15.52 13.74 -0.13
CA GLN A 270 15.29 14.66 -1.24
C GLN A 270 14.19 15.71 -0.95
N GLY A 271 13.63 15.73 0.27
CA GLY A 271 12.63 16.70 0.71
C GLY A 271 11.21 16.43 0.18
N TYR A 272 10.93 15.18 -0.22
CA TYR A 272 9.56 14.77 -0.54
C TYR A 272 8.76 14.45 0.72
N GLU A 273 7.47 14.72 0.63
CA GLU A 273 6.44 14.23 1.55
C GLU A 273 5.63 13.16 0.85
N VAL A 274 5.50 12.00 1.47
CA VAL A 274 4.65 10.91 0.98
C VAL A 274 3.27 11.05 1.62
N VAL A 275 2.26 11.22 0.79
CA VAL A 275 0.88 11.47 1.20
C VAL A 275 -0.07 10.49 0.52
N THR A 276 -1.32 10.42 0.98
CA THR A 276 -2.35 9.64 0.30
C THR A 276 -2.68 10.20 -1.09
N VAL A 277 -3.27 9.38 -1.95
CA VAL A 277 -3.70 9.85 -3.28
C VAL A 277 -4.73 10.97 -3.15
N SER A 278 -5.68 10.86 -2.22
CA SER A 278 -6.68 11.91 -2.00
C SER A 278 -6.06 13.23 -1.56
N GLU A 279 -5.04 13.19 -0.71
CA GLU A 279 -4.28 14.40 -0.30
C GLU A 279 -3.44 14.96 -1.43
N LEU A 280 -2.80 14.10 -2.25
CA LEU A 280 -1.99 14.52 -3.38
C LEU A 280 -2.83 15.24 -4.45
N LEU A 281 -4.00 14.69 -4.78
CA LEU A 281 -4.89 15.19 -5.83
C LEU A 281 -5.84 16.29 -5.36
N GLY A 282 -5.97 16.53 -4.05
CA GLY A 282 -6.88 17.57 -3.53
C GLY A 282 -8.36 17.26 -3.78
N ASN A 283 -8.85 16.11 -3.30
CA ASN A 283 -10.22 15.65 -3.46
C ASN A 283 -10.58 15.20 -4.90
N PRO A 284 -10.05 14.05 -5.35
CA PRO A 284 -10.32 13.51 -6.69
C PRO A 284 -11.81 13.22 -6.89
N GLN A 285 -12.31 13.53 -8.09
CA GLN A 285 -13.73 13.44 -8.43
C GLN A 285 -14.07 12.05 -8.96
N SER A 286 -15.22 11.53 -8.54
CA SER A 286 -15.82 10.32 -9.13
C SER A 286 -16.01 10.46 -10.63
N GLY A 287 -15.79 9.37 -11.37
CA GLY A 287 -15.92 9.35 -12.82
C GLY A 287 -14.75 9.97 -13.58
N VAL A 288 -13.68 10.34 -12.88
CA VAL A 288 -12.48 10.92 -13.48
C VAL A 288 -11.28 9.99 -13.27
N LYS A 289 -10.42 9.90 -14.29
CA LYS A 289 -9.18 9.12 -14.27
C LYS A 289 -7.97 10.02 -14.01
N TYR A 290 -7.15 9.63 -13.04
CA TYR A 290 -5.93 10.33 -12.63
C TYR A 290 -4.72 9.39 -12.74
N SER A 291 -3.56 9.92 -13.17
CA SER A 291 -2.28 9.19 -13.15
C SER A 291 -1.17 9.93 -12.40
N LYS A 292 -1.35 11.23 -12.16
CA LYS A 292 -0.46 12.10 -11.38
C LYS A 292 -1.23 13.34 -10.95
N ALA A 293 -0.70 14.09 -9.99
CA ALA A 293 -1.17 15.45 -9.71
C ALA A 293 -0.69 16.44 -10.80
N SER A 294 -1.45 17.51 -10.98
CA SER A 294 -1.17 18.59 -11.92
C SER A 294 -0.06 19.52 -11.41
#